data_7f88d16850cdaa0fa99ef4088255209b
#
_entry.id   7f88d16850cdaa0fa99ef4088255209b
#
_cell.length_a   1.000
_cell.length_b   1.000
_cell.length_c   1.000
_cell.angle_alpha   90.00
_cell.angle_beta   90.00
_cell.angle_gamma   90.00
#
_symmetry.space_group_name_H-M   'P 1'
#
loop_
_entity.id
_entity.type
_entity.pdbx_description
1 polymer ?
#
loop_
_entity_poly.entity_id
_entity_poly.type
_entity_poly.pdbx_seq_one_letter_code
_entity_poly.pdbx_strand_id
1 'polypeptide(L)'
;MKRLLLALVATAAAVAVTSPAFADEALNKAKKCTTCHAVDKTKVGPSYQAIAKKYAGQKDAEAKLVGVILKGGKGSFGDTPMPASAGVSDAEAKTLATWILATK
;
A
#
# COMPACT_ATOMS: atom_id res chain seq x y z
N MET A 1 -13.04 54.90 -29.75
CA MET A 1 -13.45 53.79 -28.87
C MET A 1 -12.40 52.70 -28.88
N LYS A 2 -11.60 52.66 -27.84
CA LYS A 2 -10.58 51.65 -27.73
C LYS A 2 -11.20 50.45 -27.02
N ARG A 3 -11.31 49.31 -27.70
CA ARG A 3 -11.74 48.06 -27.10
C ARG A 3 -10.52 47.45 -26.42
N LEU A 4 -10.49 47.48 -25.09
CA LEU A 4 -9.55 46.69 -24.30
C LEU A 4 -10.00 45.23 -24.34
N LEU A 5 -9.22 44.42 -25.04
CA LEU A 5 -9.32 42.97 -24.93
C LEU A 5 -8.54 42.52 -23.68
N LEU A 6 -9.23 42.24 -22.60
CA LEU A 6 -8.65 41.56 -21.45
C LEU A 6 -8.42 40.11 -21.85
N ALA A 7 -7.15 39.77 -22.10
CA ALA A 7 -6.75 38.39 -22.21
C ALA A 7 -6.72 37.78 -20.80
N LEU A 8 -7.69 36.94 -20.49
CA LEU A 8 -7.66 36.08 -19.31
C LEU A 8 -6.60 34.99 -19.55
N VAL A 9 -5.45 35.16 -18.94
CA VAL A 9 -4.47 34.09 -18.86
C VAL A 9 -4.96 33.13 -17.78
N ALA A 10 -5.58 32.03 -18.19
CA ALA A 10 -5.88 30.94 -17.33
C ALA A 10 -4.57 30.19 -17.01
N THR A 11 -3.97 30.48 -15.86
CA THR A 11 -2.88 29.66 -15.33
C THR A 11 -3.49 28.36 -14.83
N ALA A 12 -3.37 27.32 -15.65
CA ALA A 12 -3.66 25.96 -15.20
C ALA A 12 -2.58 25.57 -14.19
N ALA A 13 -2.93 25.57 -12.91
CA ALA A 13 -2.08 24.99 -11.87
C ALA A 13 -2.04 23.47 -12.12
N ALA A 14 -0.91 22.97 -12.60
CA ALA A 14 -0.67 21.55 -12.68
C ALA A 14 -0.54 21.00 -11.26
N VAL A 15 -1.60 20.35 -10.77
CA VAL A 15 -1.54 19.58 -9.54
C VAL A 15 -0.68 18.36 -9.85
N ALA A 16 0.54 18.34 -9.32
CA ALA A 16 1.37 17.13 -9.39
C ALA A 16 0.71 16.05 -8.57
N VAL A 17 0.02 15.14 -9.24
CA VAL A 17 -0.50 13.92 -8.61
C VAL A 17 0.68 13.00 -8.40
N THR A 18 1.25 12.98 -7.19
CA THR A 18 2.22 11.96 -6.80
C THR A 18 1.52 10.60 -6.88
N SER A 19 2.06 9.71 -7.72
CA SER A 19 1.49 8.36 -7.86
C SER A 19 1.42 7.67 -6.51
N PRO A 20 0.25 7.22 -6.02
CA PRO A 20 0.12 6.54 -4.73
C PRO A 20 1.05 5.35 -4.56
N ALA A 21 1.39 4.66 -5.66
CA ALA A 21 2.24 3.47 -5.65
C ALA A 21 3.65 3.73 -5.08
N PHE A 22 4.26 4.89 -5.35
CA PHE A 22 5.59 5.21 -4.81
C PHE A 22 5.56 5.54 -3.32
N ALA A 23 4.53 6.27 -2.87
CA ALA A 23 4.36 6.59 -1.45
C ALA A 23 4.15 5.31 -0.62
N ASP A 24 3.40 4.35 -1.14
CA ASP A 24 3.09 3.09 -0.46
C ASP A 24 4.28 2.14 -0.45
N GLU A 25 5.08 2.11 -1.50
CA GLU A 25 6.33 1.37 -1.55
C GLU A 25 7.35 1.93 -0.54
N ALA A 26 7.48 3.26 -0.46
CA ALA A 26 8.33 3.93 0.50
C ALA A 26 7.88 3.65 1.95
N LEU A 27 6.58 3.66 2.21
CA LEU A 27 6.01 3.32 3.51
C LEU A 27 6.30 1.87 3.89
N ASN A 28 6.12 0.94 2.97
CA ASN A 28 6.43 -0.47 3.14
C ASN A 28 7.90 -0.68 3.54
N LYS A 29 8.81 0.01 2.90
CA LYS A 29 10.23 -0.02 3.21
C LYS A 29 10.55 0.63 4.57
N ALA A 30 9.97 1.80 4.85
CA ALA A 30 10.15 2.53 6.09
C ALA A 30 9.66 1.74 7.32
N LYS A 31 8.61 0.95 7.15
CA LYS A 31 8.05 0.09 8.21
C LYS A 31 8.70 -1.30 8.27
N LYS A 32 9.78 -1.51 7.54
CA LYS A 32 10.60 -2.73 7.54
C LYS A 32 9.90 -4.00 7.07
N CYS A 33 8.81 -3.88 6.36
CA CYS A 33 8.10 -5.03 5.78
C CYS A 33 9.00 -5.81 4.82
N THR A 34 9.89 -5.10 4.11
CA THR A 34 10.83 -5.70 3.16
C THR A 34 11.91 -6.56 3.78
N THR A 35 12.05 -6.57 5.10
CA THR A 35 12.93 -7.50 5.80
C THR A 35 12.46 -8.95 5.62
N CYS A 36 11.15 -9.16 5.58
CA CYS A 36 10.53 -10.50 5.49
C CYS A 36 9.74 -10.73 4.21
N HIS A 37 9.38 -9.69 3.49
CA HIS A 37 8.56 -9.76 2.28
C HIS A 37 9.28 -9.15 1.06
N ALA A 38 9.01 -9.72 -0.10
CA ALA A 38 9.39 -9.15 -1.39
C ALA A 38 8.18 -9.14 -2.32
N VAL A 39 8.25 -8.40 -3.43
CA VAL A 39 7.14 -8.28 -4.38
C VAL A 39 6.84 -9.62 -5.05
N ASP A 40 7.87 -10.31 -5.52
CA ASP A 40 7.77 -11.43 -6.45
C ASP A 40 8.39 -12.75 -5.96
N LYS A 41 8.88 -12.79 -4.74
CA LYS A 41 9.50 -14.00 -4.18
C LYS A 41 9.24 -14.15 -2.70
N THR A 42 9.22 -15.40 -2.25
CA THR A 42 9.15 -15.74 -0.83
C THR A 42 10.50 -15.50 -0.17
N LYS A 43 10.48 -14.85 0.97
CA LYS A 43 11.62 -14.71 1.88
C LYS A 43 11.29 -15.43 3.19
N VAL A 44 11.27 -14.71 4.29
CA VAL A 44 10.71 -15.23 5.56
C VAL A 44 9.19 -15.34 5.46
N GLY A 45 8.55 -14.32 4.90
CA GLY A 45 7.13 -14.31 4.61
C GLY A 45 6.82 -14.47 3.12
N PRO A 46 5.53 -14.61 2.76
CA PRO A 46 5.12 -14.74 1.38
C PRO A 46 5.39 -13.47 0.57
N SER A 47 5.48 -13.60 -0.75
CA SER A 47 5.56 -12.46 -1.66
C SER A 47 4.26 -11.65 -1.61
N TYR A 48 4.33 -10.36 -1.91
CA TYR A 48 3.12 -9.53 -2.01
C TYR A 48 2.19 -10.02 -3.12
N GLN A 49 2.75 -10.53 -4.21
CA GLN A 49 1.97 -11.16 -5.29
C GLN A 49 1.18 -12.37 -4.80
N ALA A 50 1.78 -13.21 -3.99
CA ALA A 50 1.11 -14.38 -3.41
C ALA A 50 -0.01 -13.97 -2.45
N ILE A 51 0.21 -12.93 -1.65
CA ILE A 51 -0.80 -12.39 -0.75
C ILE A 51 -1.98 -11.84 -1.53
N ALA A 52 -1.72 -11.00 -2.54
CA ALA A 52 -2.75 -10.43 -3.40
C ALA A 52 -3.58 -11.52 -4.09
N LYS A 53 -2.91 -12.56 -4.58
CA LYS A 53 -3.56 -13.68 -5.25
C LYS A 53 -4.46 -14.49 -4.31
N LYS A 54 -3.99 -14.76 -3.09
CA LYS A 54 -4.75 -15.49 -2.08
C LYS A 54 -6.04 -14.77 -1.68
N TYR A 55 -5.98 -13.46 -1.54
CA TYR A 55 -7.11 -12.65 -1.08
C TYR A 55 -7.95 -12.07 -2.22
N ALA A 56 -7.60 -12.34 -3.47
CA ALA A 56 -8.36 -11.84 -4.62
C ALA A 56 -9.84 -12.25 -4.54
N GLY A 57 -10.74 -11.28 -4.73
CA GLY A 57 -12.18 -11.50 -4.69
C GLY A 57 -12.78 -11.60 -3.29
N GLN A 58 -11.99 -11.54 -2.21
CA GLN A 58 -12.52 -11.53 -0.85
C GLN A 58 -12.89 -10.11 -0.42
N LYS A 59 -14.12 -9.91 0.00
CA LYS A 59 -14.65 -8.58 0.39
C LYS A 59 -13.98 -8.00 1.65
N ASP A 60 -13.55 -8.87 2.55
CA ASP A 60 -12.94 -8.51 3.83
C ASP A 60 -11.40 -8.60 3.82
N ALA A 61 -10.80 -8.74 2.65
CA ALA A 61 -9.36 -8.91 2.49
C ALA A 61 -8.56 -7.76 3.12
N GLU A 62 -8.97 -6.53 2.88
CA GLU A 62 -8.31 -5.34 3.45
C GLU A 62 -8.34 -5.37 4.98
N ALA A 63 -9.49 -5.61 5.57
CA ALA A 63 -9.64 -5.69 7.02
C ALA A 63 -8.81 -6.82 7.63
N LYS A 64 -8.75 -7.97 6.99
CA LYS A 64 -7.91 -9.09 7.42
C LYS A 64 -6.43 -8.74 7.39
N LEU A 65 -5.96 -8.13 6.31
CA LEU A 65 -4.56 -7.72 6.19
C LEU A 65 -4.18 -6.63 7.19
N VAL A 66 -5.05 -5.66 7.42
CA VAL A 66 -4.87 -4.64 8.46
C VAL A 66 -4.68 -5.31 9.83
N GLY A 67 -5.52 -6.26 10.16
CA GLY A 67 -5.42 -7.02 11.42
C GLY A 67 -4.09 -7.75 11.55
N VAL A 68 -3.63 -8.41 10.50
CA VAL A 68 -2.34 -9.13 10.50
C VAL A 68 -1.16 -8.17 10.62
N ILE A 69 -1.20 -7.03 9.94
CA ILE A 69 -0.15 -6.02 10.03
C ILE A 69 -0.05 -5.47 11.47
N LEU A 70 -1.17 -5.13 12.07
CA LEU A 70 -1.19 -4.50 13.39
C LEU A 70 -0.93 -5.49 14.54
N LYS A 71 -1.47 -6.69 14.45
CA LYS A 71 -1.48 -7.68 15.53
C LYS A 71 -0.59 -8.89 15.29
N GLY A 72 -0.10 -9.05 14.06
CA GLY A 72 0.60 -10.27 13.65
C GLY A 72 -0.36 -11.42 13.35
N GLY A 73 0.19 -12.55 12.97
CA GLY A 73 -0.58 -13.75 12.67
C GLY A 73 0.27 -14.88 12.14
N LYS A 74 -0.35 -16.05 12.02
CA LYS A 74 0.25 -17.25 11.41
C LYS A 74 -0.84 -18.14 10.82
N GLY A 75 -0.43 -19.09 10.01
CA GLY A 75 -1.31 -20.13 9.48
C GLY A 75 -1.90 -19.84 8.12
N SER A 76 -1.95 -18.59 7.67
CA SER A 76 -2.44 -18.25 6.32
C SER A 76 -1.47 -18.67 5.21
N PHE A 77 -0.17 -18.65 5.50
CA PHE A 77 0.91 -19.00 4.56
C PHE A 77 1.92 -19.96 5.22
N GLY A 78 1.46 -20.84 6.08
CA GLY A 78 2.31 -21.80 6.81
C GLY A 78 2.45 -21.46 8.28
N ASP A 79 3.42 -22.09 8.95
CA ASP A 79 3.58 -22.04 10.38
C ASP A 79 4.46 -20.89 10.90
N THR A 80 5.18 -20.22 10.01
CA THR A 80 6.03 -19.10 10.40
C THR A 80 5.17 -17.91 10.82
N PRO A 81 5.28 -17.44 12.07
CA PRO A 81 4.48 -16.33 12.52
C PRO A 81 4.99 -15.00 11.97
N MET A 82 4.08 -14.10 11.65
CA MET A 82 4.39 -12.70 11.39
C MET A 82 4.21 -11.93 12.70
N PRO A 83 5.24 -11.23 13.20
CA PRO A 83 5.10 -10.44 14.41
C PRO A 83 4.23 -9.19 14.16
N ALA A 84 3.65 -8.66 15.22
CA ALA A 84 2.92 -7.42 15.18
C ALA A 84 3.85 -6.26 14.77
N SER A 85 3.33 -5.34 13.95
CA SER A 85 4.08 -4.16 13.49
C SER A 85 3.83 -2.98 14.43
N ALA A 86 4.60 -2.88 15.50
CA ALA A 86 4.38 -1.91 16.57
C ALA A 86 4.47 -0.43 16.14
N GLY A 87 5.24 -0.14 15.10
CA GLY A 87 5.43 1.22 14.58
C GLY A 87 4.45 1.64 13.49
N VAL A 88 3.39 0.88 13.26
CA VAL A 88 2.41 1.11 12.18
C VAL A 88 1.10 1.58 12.79
N SER A 89 0.58 2.72 12.34
CA SER A 89 -0.75 3.21 12.70
C SER A 89 -1.85 2.46 11.93
N ASP A 90 -3.10 2.59 12.40
CA ASP A 90 -4.26 2.02 11.71
C ASP A 90 -4.38 2.54 10.27
N ALA A 91 -4.18 3.84 10.05
CA ALA A 91 -4.22 4.46 8.74
C ALA A 91 -3.09 3.94 7.83
N GLU A 92 -1.90 3.80 8.36
CA GLU A 92 -0.75 3.25 7.63
C GLU A 92 -0.96 1.77 7.28
N ALA A 93 -1.51 0.98 8.19
CA ALA A 93 -1.84 -0.42 7.93
C ALA A 93 -2.86 -0.55 6.80
N LYS A 94 -3.85 0.31 6.76
CA LYS A 94 -4.85 0.35 5.69
C LYS A 94 -4.24 0.70 4.33
N THR A 95 -3.37 1.69 4.31
CA THR A 95 -2.60 2.07 3.11
C THR A 95 -1.74 0.91 2.60
N LEU A 96 -1.01 0.25 3.50
CA LEU A 96 -0.18 -0.90 3.17
C LEU A 96 -1.02 -2.07 2.65
N ALA A 97 -2.13 -2.39 3.30
CA ALA A 97 -3.02 -3.47 2.88
C ALA A 97 -3.59 -3.23 1.47
N THR A 98 -4.03 -2.02 1.19
CA THR A 98 -4.54 -1.64 -0.13
C THR A 98 -3.47 -1.78 -1.22
N TRP A 99 -2.25 -1.33 -0.94
CA TRP A 99 -1.12 -1.46 -1.86
C TRP A 99 -0.76 -2.93 -2.12
N ILE A 100 -0.69 -3.75 -1.07
CA ILE A 100 -0.40 -5.17 -1.19
C ILE A 100 -1.45 -5.87 -2.06
N LEU A 101 -2.73 -5.61 -1.81
CA LEU A 101 -3.83 -6.22 -2.57
C LEU A 101 -3.86 -5.80 -4.04
N ALA A 102 -3.32 -4.64 -4.38
CA ALA A 102 -3.20 -4.16 -5.74
C ALA A 102 -1.94 -4.68 -6.47
N THR A 103 -1.08 -5.41 -5.79
CA THR A 103 0.15 -5.96 -6.37
C THR A 103 -0.18 -7.09 -7.35
N LYS A 104 0.44 -7.06 -8.52
CA LYS A 104 0.25 -8.04 -9.60
C LYS A 104 1.49 -8.85 -9.88
#